data_a4222be5e85fd7a13241f407037955a7
#
_entry.id   a4222be5e85fd7a13241f407037955a7
#
_cell.length_a   1.000
_cell.length_b   1.000
_cell.length_c   1.000
_cell.angle_alpha   90.00
_cell.angle_beta   90.00
_cell.angle_gamma   90.00
#
_symmetry.space_group_name_H-M   'P 1'
#
loop_
_entity.id
_entity.type
_entity.pdbx_description
1 polymer ?
#
loop_
_entity_poly.entity_id
_entity_poly.type
_entity_poly.pdbx_seq_one_letter_code
_entity_poly.pdbx_strand_id
1 'polypeptide(L)'
;MTKEMTFNGVDMSRFFRITDIIRPIGNTRSVSTDNAPLLGVNIQQVKRGEKEHTIKFDIKTSNAMEMEQLKHELAGVLDVLEPVKITYSDEPDKYYMGLPIDDITPENLTRWFQRSELKILIPDGVAHSSTYRKLDSGTDATQMSDKMLFTLTNNGTAPAYPIITVKHNAENGYIGLVNQNSAFELGNREEADTETVKQSELLLDYRDSNIITGFSKAQKNAAINNDNMQKLNSTLNTVNTWGRQHIQLHSRGGTVGNNAGSLTWEIPVDSSGGVGSLNDYVWWRQIFWLGASNQYGFIKIAVSDADGNFLYGVETFKRYRGLECEYNFMASNGKGGYNFIKRWTFTGTHLNNHNPFNSTRGWSDLKRNDDKVQVYWWGSYPVFTIPEIKGKKSAKIHVTIGSIGNKPVVSHMYLDSIFYRKDFVSVTKNIPNRFAIGSNVVINSEDDTIY
;
A
#
# COMPACT_ATOMS: atom_id res chain seq x y z
N MET A 1 -41.23 -0.01 -28.98
CA MET A 1 -41.05 -0.35 -27.54
C MET A 1 -40.61 0.94 -26.85
N THR A 2 -41.24 1.30 -25.76
CA THR A 2 -40.83 2.43 -24.90
C THR A 2 -39.49 2.08 -24.29
N LYS A 3 -38.49 2.94 -24.42
CA LYS A 3 -37.20 2.77 -23.76
C LYS A 3 -37.39 3.10 -22.27
N GLU A 4 -37.04 2.18 -21.39
CA GLU A 4 -37.18 2.35 -19.93
C GLU A 4 -35.84 2.05 -19.27
N MET A 5 -35.57 2.70 -18.14
CA MET A 5 -34.40 2.42 -17.33
C MET A 5 -34.75 2.46 -15.84
N THR A 6 -34.03 1.68 -15.06
CA THR A 6 -34.00 1.84 -13.61
C THR A 6 -32.65 2.42 -13.19
N PHE A 7 -32.68 3.27 -12.19
CA PHE A 7 -31.49 3.86 -11.57
C PHE A 7 -31.55 3.60 -10.06
N ASN A 8 -30.59 2.89 -9.51
CA ASN A 8 -30.56 2.47 -8.12
C ASN A 8 -31.88 1.81 -7.65
N GLY A 9 -32.47 0.96 -8.51
CA GLY A 9 -33.75 0.30 -8.23
C GLY A 9 -35.00 1.15 -8.45
N VAL A 10 -34.85 2.43 -8.77
CA VAL A 10 -35.98 3.34 -9.05
C VAL A 10 -36.28 3.35 -10.54
N ASP A 11 -37.54 3.15 -10.90
CA ASP A 11 -38.01 3.27 -12.29
C ASP A 11 -38.05 4.74 -12.69
N MET A 12 -37.22 5.10 -13.67
CA MET A 12 -37.08 6.49 -14.14
C MET A 12 -38.24 6.96 -15.01
N SER A 13 -39.08 6.06 -15.51
CA SER A 13 -40.33 6.41 -16.25
C SER A 13 -41.29 7.25 -15.40
N ARG A 14 -41.14 7.19 -14.08
CA ARG A 14 -41.87 8.00 -13.11
C ARG A 14 -41.58 9.50 -13.25
N PHE A 15 -40.38 9.85 -13.68
CA PHE A 15 -39.89 11.23 -13.71
C PHE A 15 -39.88 11.80 -15.13
N PHE A 16 -39.51 10.97 -16.10
CA PHE A 16 -39.34 11.44 -17.48
C PHE A 16 -39.59 10.32 -18.51
N ARG A 17 -39.86 10.70 -19.71
CA ARG A 17 -39.97 9.79 -20.85
C ARG A 17 -38.66 9.82 -21.62
N ILE A 18 -37.98 8.67 -21.72
CA ILE A 18 -36.76 8.52 -22.50
C ILE A 18 -37.09 8.63 -24.00
N THR A 19 -36.38 9.52 -24.70
CA THR A 19 -36.47 9.69 -26.13
C THR A 19 -35.35 8.93 -26.85
N ASP A 20 -34.16 8.91 -26.26
CA ASP A 20 -33.04 8.16 -26.82
C ASP A 20 -32.06 7.71 -25.71
N ILE A 21 -31.33 6.61 -25.97
CA ILE A 21 -30.24 6.11 -25.14
C ILE A 21 -29.04 5.91 -26.05
N ILE A 22 -27.99 6.70 -25.83
CA ILE A 22 -26.73 6.61 -26.55
C ILE A 22 -25.74 5.86 -25.69
N ARG A 23 -25.29 4.70 -26.13
CA ARG A 23 -24.29 3.86 -25.48
C ARG A 23 -23.13 3.62 -26.43
N PRO A 24 -21.91 4.08 -26.15
CA PRO A 24 -20.74 3.83 -26.97
C PRO A 24 -20.46 2.32 -27.08
N ILE A 25 -20.06 1.87 -28.27
CA ILE A 25 -19.75 0.45 -28.52
C ILE A 25 -18.48 0.05 -27.72
N GLY A 26 -17.49 0.94 -27.65
CA GLY A 26 -16.23 0.69 -27.00
C GLY A 26 -15.93 1.67 -25.85
N ASN A 27 -15.02 1.28 -24.98
CA ASN A 27 -14.50 2.16 -23.94
C ASN A 27 -13.63 3.26 -24.55
N THR A 28 -13.47 4.36 -23.85
CA THR A 28 -12.42 5.35 -24.16
C THR A 28 -11.05 4.65 -24.20
N ARG A 29 -10.18 5.11 -25.08
CA ARG A 29 -8.82 4.57 -25.21
C ARG A 29 -7.80 5.68 -25.17
N SER A 30 -6.84 5.55 -24.27
CA SER A 30 -5.66 6.40 -24.23
C SER A 30 -4.46 5.58 -24.71
N VAL A 31 -3.77 6.08 -25.73
CA VAL A 31 -2.60 5.43 -26.31
C VAL A 31 -1.39 6.31 -26.06
N SER A 32 -0.40 5.77 -25.33
CA SER A 32 0.91 6.40 -25.18
C SER A 32 1.84 5.88 -26.27
N THR A 33 2.49 6.80 -26.97
CA THR A 33 3.36 6.47 -28.11
C THR A 33 4.70 7.18 -28.02
N ASP A 34 5.73 6.56 -28.60
CA ASP A 34 7.03 7.17 -28.89
C ASP A 34 7.28 7.25 -30.38
N ASN A 35 8.08 8.21 -30.81
CA ASN A 35 8.44 8.35 -32.22
C ASN A 35 9.30 7.17 -32.70
N ALA A 36 8.91 6.57 -33.79
CA ALA A 36 9.77 5.60 -34.48
C ALA A 36 10.89 6.32 -35.26
N PRO A 37 12.12 5.75 -35.36
CA PRO A 37 13.28 6.45 -35.93
C PRO A 37 13.11 6.89 -37.40
N LEU A 38 12.28 6.22 -38.17
CA LEU A 38 12.13 6.47 -39.61
C LEU A 38 10.73 6.83 -40.03
N LEU A 39 9.70 6.14 -39.52
CA LEU A 39 8.31 6.34 -39.90
C LEU A 39 7.37 5.81 -38.82
N GLY A 40 6.34 6.62 -38.46
CA GLY A 40 5.29 6.23 -37.56
C GLY A 40 5.66 6.37 -36.07
N VAL A 41 4.97 5.63 -35.21
CA VAL A 41 5.11 5.65 -33.75
C VAL A 41 5.15 4.24 -33.18
N ASN A 42 5.89 4.07 -32.10
CA ASN A 42 5.86 2.86 -31.27
C ASN A 42 4.79 3.04 -30.18
N ILE A 43 3.89 2.08 -30.06
CA ILE A 43 2.89 2.06 -28.98
C ILE A 43 3.56 1.55 -27.70
N GLN A 44 3.62 2.41 -26.69
CA GLN A 44 4.13 2.04 -25.36
C GLN A 44 3.05 1.42 -24.48
N GLN A 45 1.85 2.02 -24.47
CA GLN A 45 0.76 1.57 -23.64
C GLN A 45 -0.59 1.92 -24.27
N VAL A 46 -1.55 1.01 -24.13
CA VAL A 46 -2.96 1.24 -24.43
C VAL A 46 -3.75 1.06 -23.13
N LYS A 47 -4.38 2.12 -22.65
CA LYS A 47 -5.33 2.06 -21.52
C LYS A 47 -6.75 2.06 -22.06
N ARG A 48 -7.59 1.20 -21.48
CA ARG A 48 -9.04 1.25 -21.64
C ARG A 48 -9.60 2.04 -20.47
N GLY A 49 -10.40 3.03 -20.75
CA GLY A 49 -11.06 3.88 -19.76
C GLY A 49 -12.54 3.56 -19.62
N GLU A 50 -13.22 4.48 -19.05
CA GLU A 50 -14.66 4.48 -18.78
C GLU A 50 -15.52 4.51 -20.06
N LYS A 51 -16.83 4.32 -19.87
CA LYS A 51 -17.87 4.66 -20.87
C LYS A 51 -18.77 5.76 -20.33
N GLU A 52 -19.32 6.54 -21.23
CA GLU A 52 -20.37 7.51 -20.93
C GLU A 52 -21.67 7.08 -21.64
N HIS A 53 -22.74 6.91 -20.88
CA HIS A 53 -24.06 6.70 -21.42
C HIS A 53 -24.82 8.03 -21.40
N THR A 54 -25.40 8.43 -22.51
CA THR A 54 -26.23 9.63 -22.59
C THR A 54 -27.69 9.25 -22.79
N ILE A 55 -28.53 9.64 -21.84
CA ILE A 55 -29.97 9.39 -21.84
C ILE A 55 -30.67 10.71 -22.19
N LYS A 56 -31.27 10.79 -23.37
CA LYS A 56 -32.10 11.94 -23.77
C LYS A 56 -33.54 11.72 -23.36
N PHE A 57 -34.14 12.71 -22.76
CA PHE A 57 -35.47 12.57 -22.21
C PHE A 57 -36.30 13.86 -22.28
N ASP A 58 -37.61 13.65 -22.22
CA ASP A 58 -38.60 14.76 -22.11
C ASP A 58 -39.30 14.63 -20.75
N ILE A 59 -39.44 15.75 -20.03
CA ILE A 59 -40.26 15.87 -18.84
C ILE A 59 -41.54 16.63 -19.20
N LYS A 60 -42.69 16.07 -18.86
CA LYS A 60 -43.99 16.70 -19.10
C LYS A 60 -44.85 16.59 -17.84
N THR A 61 -45.37 17.71 -17.38
CA THR A 61 -46.27 17.84 -16.23
C THR A 61 -47.53 18.59 -16.61
N SER A 62 -48.48 18.69 -15.70
CA SER A 62 -49.73 19.43 -15.95
C SER A 62 -49.57 20.94 -15.77
N ASN A 63 -48.61 21.37 -14.96
CA ASN A 63 -48.34 22.80 -14.69
C ASN A 63 -46.88 23.02 -14.24
N ALA A 64 -46.48 24.28 -14.13
CA ALA A 64 -45.12 24.68 -13.78
C ALA A 64 -44.72 24.32 -12.32
N MET A 65 -45.65 24.27 -11.39
CA MET A 65 -45.37 23.94 -10.00
C MET A 65 -45.00 22.44 -9.88
N GLU A 66 -45.76 21.57 -10.51
CA GLU A 66 -45.45 20.13 -10.60
C GLU A 66 -44.11 19.89 -11.28
N MET A 67 -43.75 20.70 -12.26
CA MET A 67 -42.46 20.60 -12.93
C MET A 67 -41.31 20.82 -11.95
N GLU A 68 -41.35 21.86 -11.13
CA GLU A 68 -40.30 22.14 -10.16
C GLU A 68 -40.27 21.10 -9.04
N GLN A 69 -41.43 20.65 -8.58
CA GLN A 69 -41.50 19.56 -7.59
C GLN A 69 -40.89 18.27 -8.13
N LEU A 70 -41.19 17.86 -9.35
CA LEU A 70 -40.65 16.68 -9.99
C LEU A 70 -39.12 16.75 -10.17
N LYS A 71 -38.60 17.94 -10.49
CA LYS A 71 -37.15 18.18 -10.56
C LYS A 71 -36.45 17.98 -9.22
N HIS A 72 -37.04 18.46 -8.12
CA HIS A 72 -36.50 18.26 -6.77
C HIS A 72 -36.51 16.78 -6.39
N GLU A 73 -37.58 16.05 -6.71
CA GLU A 73 -37.63 14.60 -6.48
C GLU A 73 -36.58 13.86 -7.31
N LEU A 74 -36.44 14.21 -8.59
CA LEU A 74 -35.44 13.64 -9.49
C LEU A 74 -34.02 13.91 -9.00
N ALA A 75 -33.74 15.14 -8.58
CA ALA A 75 -32.44 15.52 -8.02
C ALA A 75 -32.08 14.64 -6.81
N GLY A 76 -33.04 14.38 -5.91
CA GLY A 76 -32.83 13.50 -4.75
C GLY A 76 -32.52 12.05 -5.14
N VAL A 77 -33.10 11.54 -6.25
CA VAL A 77 -32.79 10.18 -6.73
C VAL A 77 -31.42 10.10 -7.36
N LEU A 78 -30.99 11.17 -8.02
CA LEU A 78 -29.71 11.23 -8.74
C LEU A 78 -28.52 11.65 -7.85
N ASP A 79 -28.77 12.08 -6.62
CA ASP A 79 -27.74 12.49 -5.65
C ASP A 79 -27.05 11.25 -5.02
N VAL A 80 -26.17 10.66 -5.80
CA VAL A 80 -25.36 9.49 -5.39
C VAL A 80 -23.88 9.83 -5.48
N LEU A 81 -23.11 9.36 -4.50
CA LEU A 81 -21.65 9.60 -4.42
C LEU A 81 -20.82 8.42 -4.94
N GLU A 82 -21.46 7.27 -5.14
CA GLU A 82 -20.81 6.04 -5.61
C GLU A 82 -21.59 5.48 -6.81
N PRO A 83 -20.93 4.67 -7.68
CA PRO A 83 -21.60 4.03 -8.79
C PRO A 83 -22.75 3.13 -8.30
N VAL A 84 -23.93 3.30 -8.86
CA VAL A 84 -25.15 2.55 -8.55
C VAL A 84 -25.57 1.68 -9.72
N LYS A 85 -26.40 0.69 -9.44
CA LYS A 85 -26.92 -0.25 -10.44
C LYS A 85 -27.92 0.42 -11.38
N ILE A 86 -27.67 0.26 -12.68
CA ILE A 86 -28.50 0.79 -13.77
C ILE A 86 -28.90 -0.35 -14.69
N THR A 87 -30.17 -0.42 -15.05
CA THR A 87 -30.69 -1.39 -16.04
C THR A 87 -31.46 -0.70 -17.13
N TYR A 88 -31.46 -1.32 -18.31
CA TYR A 88 -32.21 -0.84 -19.48
C TYR A 88 -33.17 -1.90 -19.99
N SER A 89 -34.35 -1.51 -20.41
CA SER A 89 -35.39 -2.44 -20.88
C SER A 89 -35.02 -3.20 -22.17
N ASP A 90 -34.09 -2.67 -22.96
CA ASP A 90 -33.58 -3.31 -24.18
C ASP A 90 -32.44 -4.31 -23.95
N GLU A 91 -31.88 -4.36 -22.72
CA GLU A 91 -30.87 -5.34 -22.27
C GLU A 91 -31.20 -5.90 -20.87
N PRO A 92 -32.32 -6.62 -20.72
CA PRO A 92 -32.84 -7.02 -19.40
C PRO A 92 -31.93 -8.03 -18.67
N ASP A 93 -31.04 -8.70 -19.40
CA ASP A 93 -30.06 -9.64 -18.91
C ASP A 93 -28.77 -8.98 -18.41
N LYS A 94 -28.69 -7.65 -18.48
CA LYS A 94 -27.50 -6.89 -18.09
C LYS A 94 -27.81 -5.73 -17.16
N TYR A 95 -26.80 -5.32 -16.42
CA TYR A 95 -26.78 -4.07 -15.67
C TYR A 95 -25.42 -3.38 -15.79
N TYR A 96 -25.39 -2.12 -15.45
CA TYR A 96 -24.18 -1.29 -15.41
C TYR A 96 -24.03 -0.68 -14.02
N MET A 97 -22.80 -0.47 -13.60
CA MET A 97 -22.49 0.32 -12.40
C MET A 97 -22.09 1.71 -12.85
N GLY A 98 -22.88 2.73 -12.49
CA GLY A 98 -22.65 4.08 -12.98
C GLY A 98 -23.13 5.15 -12.04
N LEU A 99 -22.63 6.38 -12.24
CA LEU A 99 -23.04 7.57 -11.51
C LEU A 99 -23.26 8.74 -12.47
N PRO A 100 -24.20 9.65 -12.15
CA PRO A 100 -24.41 10.85 -12.95
C PRO A 100 -23.18 11.74 -12.98
N ILE A 101 -22.93 12.33 -14.12
CA ILE A 101 -21.90 13.34 -14.32
C ILE A 101 -22.50 14.54 -15.05
N ASP A 102 -21.82 15.66 -14.98
CA ASP A 102 -22.23 16.96 -15.56
C ASP A 102 -23.55 17.50 -14.98
N ASP A 103 -23.84 18.75 -15.30
CA ASP A 103 -25.06 19.41 -14.90
C ASP A 103 -26.21 19.01 -15.83
N ILE A 104 -27.35 18.65 -15.26
CA ILE A 104 -28.57 18.41 -16.01
C ILE A 104 -29.30 19.74 -16.19
N THR A 105 -29.15 20.33 -17.32
CA THR A 105 -29.81 21.62 -17.63
C THR A 105 -30.95 21.45 -18.62
N PRO A 106 -32.23 21.49 -18.16
CA PRO A 106 -33.37 21.33 -19.04
C PRO A 106 -33.58 22.51 -19.96
N GLU A 107 -33.80 22.23 -21.25
CA GLU A 107 -34.30 23.21 -22.23
C GLU A 107 -35.82 23.37 -22.05
N ASN A 108 -36.28 24.60 -21.82
CA ASN A 108 -37.68 24.91 -21.68
C ASN A 108 -38.35 25.01 -23.05
N LEU A 109 -39.07 23.98 -23.46
CA LEU A 109 -39.97 24.06 -24.61
C LEU A 109 -41.26 24.82 -24.24
N THR A 110 -41.78 24.52 -23.03
CA THR A 110 -42.80 25.32 -22.34
C THR A 110 -42.51 25.23 -20.83
N ARG A 111 -43.29 25.97 -19.99
CA ARG A 111 -43.12 25.92 -18.52
C ARG A 111 -43.42 24.55 -17.89
N TRP A 112 -44.12 23.67 -18.60
CA TRP A 112 -44.52 22.32 -18.17
C TRP A 112 -44.08 21.20 -19.11
N PHE A 113 -43.26 21.55 -20.11
CA PHE A 113 -42.64 20.59 -21.03
C PHE A 113 -41.19 20.98 -21.28
N GLN A 114 -40.27 20.14 -20.84
CA GLN A 114 -38.85 20.38 -20.88
C GLN A 114 -38.14 19.20 -21.51
N ARG A 115 -37.02 19.43 -22.17
CA ARG A 115 -36.13 18.42 -22.73
C ARG A 115 -34.77 18.54 -22.08
N SER A 116 -34.13 17.40 -21.79
CA SER A 116 -32.78 17.37 -21.25
C SER A 116 -32.05 16.08 -21.61
N GLU A 117 -30.82 16.02 -21.17
CA GLU A 117 -30.03 14.80 -21.20
C GLU A 117 -29.39 14.54 -19.84
N LEU A 118 -29.29 13.26 -19.49
CA LEU A 118 -28.59 12.74 -18.32
C LEU A 118 -27.37 11.97 -18.81
N LYS A 119 -26.20 12.38 -18.41
CA LYS A 119 -24.96 11.65 -18.65
C LYS A 119 -24.59 10.80 -17.47
N ILE A 120 -24.24 9.57 -17.73
CA ILE A 120 -23.88 8.59 -16.71
C ILE A 120 -22.51 8.03 -17.06
N LEU A 121 -21.57 8.22 -16.15
CA LEU A 121 -20.26 7.60 -16.21
C LEU A 121 -20.36 6.16 -15.76
N ILE A 122 -19.83 5.24 -16.55
CA ILE A 122 -19.65 3.82 -16.24
C ILE A 122 -18.14 3.60 -16.05
N PRO A 123 -17.63 3.64 -14.80
CA PRO A 123 -16.19 3.68 -14.54
C PRO A 123 -15.44 2.45 -15.01
N ASP A 124 -16.01 1.27 -14.86
CA ASP A 124 -15.43 -0.01 -15.31
C ASP A 124 -15.61 -0.24 -16.83
N GLY A 125 -16.51 0.52 -17.46
CA GLY A 125 -16.77 0.47 -18.89
C GLY A 125 -17.35 -0.85 -19.42
N VAL A 126 -17.91 -1.69 -18.55
CA VAL A 126 -18.44 -3.02 -18.90
C VAL A 126 -19.92 -3.17 -18.53
N ALA A 127 -20.60 -4.09 -19.19
CA ALA A 127 -21.94 -4.56 -18.83
C ALA A 127 -21.81 -5.84 -18.01
N HIS A 128 -22.45 -5.88 -16.86
CA HIS A 128 -22.51 -7.04 -15.98
C HIS A 128 -23.73 -7.89 -16.28
N SER A 129 -23.60 -9.21 -16.15
CA SER A 129 -24.76 -10.11 -16.25
C SER A 129 -25.68 -9.95 -15.05
N SER A 130 -26.98 -9.88 -15.28
CA SER A 130 -28.00 -9.88 -14.22
C SER A 130 -28.16 -11.27 -13.57
N THR A 131 -27.61 -12.31 -14.18
CA THR A 131 -27.68 -13.68 -13.68
C THR A 131 -26.27 -14.20 -13.35
N TYR A 132 -26.14 -14.82 -12.17
CA TYR A 132 -24.92 -15.51 -11.77
C TYR A 132 -24.95 -16.95 -12.27
N ARG A 133 -23.88 -17.40 -12.90
CA ARG A 133 -23.65 -18.82 -13.13
C ARG A 133 -23.02 -19.40 -11.87
N LYS A 134 -23.76 -20.24 -11.18
CA LYS A 134 -23.29 -20.97 -10.00
C LYS A 134 -22.82 -22.35 -10.42
N LEU A 135 -21.65 -22.76 -9.95
CA LEU A 135 -21.11 -24.10 -10.06
C LEU A 135 -20.95 -24.70 -8.67
N ASP A 136 -21.24 -25.97 -8.52
CA ASP A 136 -21.18 -26.72 -7.28
C ASP A 136 -20.18 -27.88 -7.38
N SER A 137 -19.42 -28.11 -6.32
CA SER A 137 -18.38 -29.16 -6.29
C SER A 137 -18.95 -30.58 -6.40
N GLY A 138 -20.20 -30.77 -6.01
CA GLY A 138 -20.87 -32.08 -6.10
C GLY A 138 -21.36 -32.43 -7.49
N THR A 139 -21.65 -31.44 -8.34
CA THR A 139 -22.29 -31.68 -9.67
C THR A 139 -21.43 -31.20 -10.83
N ASP A 140 -20.63 -30.16 -10.65
CA ASP A 140 -19.96 -29.47 -11.76
C ASP A 140 -18.44 -29.64 -11.74
N ALA A 141 -17.89 -30.30 -10.73
CA ALA A 141 -16.46 -30.55 -10.60
C ALA A 141 -16.08 -31.98 -11.00
N THR A 142 -14.94 -32.12 -11.66
CA THR A 142 -14.28 -33.42 -11.82
C THR A 142 -13.40 -33.65 -10.59
N GLN A 143 -13.77 -34.67 -9.80
CA GLN A 143 -13.01 -35.05 -8.61
C GLN A 143 -11.78 -35.84 -9.03
N MET A 144 -10.62 -35.46 -8.50
CA MET A 144 -9.33 -36.15 -8.61
C MET A 144 -8.83 -36.52 -7.21
N SER A 145 -7.78 -37.32 -7.11
CA SER A 145 -7.27 -37.82 -5.81
C SER A 145 -6.83 -36.68 -4.86
N ASP A 146 -6.32 -35.58 -5.40
CA ASP A 146 -5.69 -34.48 -4.66
C ASP A 146 -6.28 -33.10 -4.98
N LYS A 147 -7.25 -33.02 -5.89
CA LYS A 147 -7.83 -31.75 -6.33
C LYS A 147 -9.20 -31.92 -6.95
N MET A 148 -9.92 -30.82 -7.05
CA MET A 148 -11.15 -30.68 -7.85
C MET A 148 -10.88 -29.78 -9.05
N LEU A 149 -11.34 -30.21 -10.22
CA LEU A 149 -11.21 -29.44 -11.46
C LEU A 149 -12.58 -28.90 -11.87
N PHE A 150 -12.69 -27.59 -12.00
CA PHE A 150 -13.84 -26.91 -12.57
C PHE A 150 -13.51 -26.41 -13.98
N THR A 151 -14.41 -26.64 -14.92
CA THR A 151 -14.34 -26.05 -16.26
C THR A 151 -15.21 -24.80 -16.30
N LEU A 152 -14.53 -23.62 -16.25
CA LEU A 152 -15.18 -22.32 -16.31
C LEU A 152 -15.12 -21.78 -17.73
N THR A 153 -16.27 -21.45 -18.30
CA THR A 153 -16.36 -20.82 -19.62
C THR A 153 -16.89 -19.41 -19.45
N ASN A 154 -16.10 -18.42 -19.79
CA ASN A 154 -16.51 -17.04 -19.89
C ASN A 154 -16.99 -16.77 -21.33
N ASN A 155 -18.29 -16.57 -21.51
CA ASN A 155 -18.90 -16.21 -22.80
C ASN A 155 -18.90 -14.68 -23.02
N GLY A 156 -18.43 -13.90 -22.04
CA GLY A 156 -18.31 -12.46 -22.13
C GLY A 156 -17.04 -12.01 -22.85
N THR A 157 -16.98 -10.74 -23.16
CA THR A 157 -15.82 -10.07 -23.80
C THR A 157 -14.86 -9.42 -22.79
N ALA A 158 -15.26 -9.33 -21.52
CA ALA A 158 -14.46 -8.86 -20.41
C ALA A 158 -14.01 -10.02 -19.52
N PRO A 159 -12.90 -9.91 -18.78
CA PRO A 159 -12.51 -10.86 -17.76
C PRO A 159 -13.64 -11.05 -16.73
N ALA A 160 -13.86 -12.28 -16.29
CA ALA A 160 -14.78 -12.58 -15.21
C ALA A 160 -13.98 -12.90 -13.94
N TYR A 161 -14.40 -12.32 -12.83
CA TYR A 161 -13.79 -12.47 -11.52
C TYR A 161 -14.73 -13.36 -10.67
N PRO A 162 -14.41 -14.64 -10.47
CA PRO A 162 -15.29 -15.53 -9.73
C PRO A 162 -15.28 -15.22 -8.24
N ILE A 163 -16.46 -15.36 -7.60
CA ILE A 163 -16.57 -15.44 -6.15
C ILE A 163 -16.53 -16.93 -5.79
N ILE A 164 -15.52 -17.34 -5.03
CA ILE A 164 -15.29 -18.73 -4.68
C ILE A 164 -15.60 -18.92 -3.21
N THR A 165 -16.58 -19.77 -2.91
CA THR A 165 -16.91 -20.15 -1.53
C THR A 165 -16.37 -21.55 -1.25
N VAL A 166 -15.46 -21.66 -0.29
CA VAL A 166 -14.92 -22.93 0.18
C VAL A 166 -15.54 -23.26 1.53
N LYS A 167 -16.29 -24.38 1.59
CA LYS A 167 -16.82 -24.93 2.84
C LYS A 167 -15.91 -26.06 3.30
N HIS A 168 -15.39 -25.93 4.52
CA HIS A 168 -14.51 -26.92 5.10
C HIS A 168 -15.31 -28.08 5.73
N ASN A 169 -15.19 -29.28 5.14
CA ASN A 169 -15.81 -30.50 5.65
C ASN A 169 -14.89 -31.24 6.64
N ALA A 170 -13.63 -30.88 6.68
CA ALA A 170 -12.63 -31.32 7.64
C ALA A 170 -11.77 -30.14 8.04
N GLU A 171 -11.03 -30.24 9.14
CA GLU A 171 -10.03 -29.25 9.51
C GLU A 171 -8.96 -29.16 8.42
N ASN A 172 -8.65 -27.96 7.97
CA ASN A 172 -7.73 -27.72 6.87
C ASN A 172 -6.90 -26.46 7.13
N GLY A 173 -5.62 -26.50 6.83
CA GLY A 173 -4.70 -25.37 6.96
C GLY A 173 -4.37 -24.65 5.65
N TYR A 174 -4.91 -25.13 4.51
CA TYR A 174 -4.51 -24.64 3.20
C TYR A 174 -5.64 -24.67 2.18
N ILE A 175 -5.76 -23.61 1.40
CA ILE A 175 -6.59 -23.53 0.20
C ILE A 175 -5.68 -23.12 -0.96
N GLY A 176 -5.58 -23.96 -1.97
CA GLY A 176 -4.87 -23.65 -3.21
C GLY A 176 -5.84 -23.58 -4.39
N LEU A 177 -5.82 -22.48 -5.12
CA LEU A 177 -6.59 -22.27 -6.34
C LEU A 177 -5.63 -21.99 -7.49
N VAL A 178 -5.74 -22.74 -8.56
CA VAL A 178 -4.86 -22.58 -9.72
C VAL A 178 -5.68 -22.50 -10.99
N ASN A 179 -5.42 -21.52 -11.82
CA ASN A 179 -5.95 -21.44 -13.18
C ASN A 179 -4.80 -21.34 -14.20
N GLN A 180 -5.12 -21.18 -15.49
CA GLN A 180 -4.12 -21.12 -16.56
C GLN A 180 -3.16 -19.91 -16.44
N ASN A 181 -3.57 -18.83 -15.75
CA ASN A 181 -2.86 -17.56 -15.72
C ASN A 181 -2.33 -17.18 -14.33
N SER A 182 -2.88 -17.79 -13.26
CA SER A 182 -2.57 -17.41 -11.89
C SER A 182 -2.73 -18.57 -10.92
N ALA A 183 -2.04 -18.45 -9.79
CA ALA A 183 -2.22 -19.31 -8.62
C ALA A 183 -2.53 -18.43 -7.42
N PHE A 184 -3.46 -18.86 -6.59
CA PHE A 184 -3.81 -18.24 -5.31
C PHE A 184 -3.64 -19.29 -4.21
N GLU A 185 -2.93 -18.92 -3.15
CA GLU A 185 -2.70 -19.77 -2.01
C GLU A 185 -3.09 -19.04 -0.72
N LEU A 186 -3.86 -19.71 0.12
CA LEU A 186 -4.28 -19.24 1.43
C LEU A 186 -3.95 -20.29 2.47
N GLY A 187 -3.15 -19.91 3.48
CA GLY A 187 -2.61 -20.85 4.47
C GLY A 187 -1.29 -21.47 4.02
N ASN A 188 -0.91 -22.56 4.67
CA ASN A 188 0.34 -23.26 4.39
C ASN A 188 0.10 -24.76 4.17
N ARG A 189 0.67 -25.32 3.12
CA ARG A 189 0.58 -26.76 2.80
C ARG A 189 1.13 -27.65 3.89
N GLU A 190 2.16 -27.18 4.61
CA GLU A 190 2.84 -27.95 5.65
C GLU A 190 2.09 -27.93 6.99
N GLU A 191 1.03 -27.10 7.12
CA GLU A 191 0.23 -26.99 8.35
C GLU A 191 -0.95 -27.95 8.43
N ALA A 192 -1.15 -28.81 7.46
CA ALA A 192 -2.16 -29.86 7.53
C ALA A 192 -1.94 -30.81 8.73
N ASP A 193 -0.75 -30.81 9.30
CA ASP A 193 -0.33 -31.68 10.41
C ASP A 193 0.24 -30.90 11.62
N THR A 194 -0.62 -30.31 12.45
CA THR A 194 -0.34 -29.97 13.87
C THR A 194 0.80 -29.00 14.21
N GLU A 195 1.58 -28.44 13.31
CA GLU A 195 2.59 -27.46 13.65
C GLU A 195 2.06 -26.02 13.66
N THR A 196 2.37 -25.30 14.74
CA THR A 196 2.04 -23.87 14.86
C THR A 196 2.87 -23.09 13.86
N VAL A 197 2.26 -22.52 12.81
CA VAL A 197 2.99 -21.65 11.88
C VAL A 197 3.44 -20.39 12.59
N LYS A 198 4.71 -20.18 12.55
CA LYS A 198 5.36 -18.99 13.06
C LYS A 198 5.10 -17.84 12.08
N GLN A 199 4.19 -16.94 12.43
CA GLN A 199 3.89 -15.77 11.59
C GLN A 199 5.07 -14.80 11.52
N SER A 200 5.89 -14.76 12.55
CA SER A 200 7.08 -13.93 12.61
C SER A 200 8.11 -14.49 13.57
N GLU A 201 9.37 -14.09 13.40
CA GLU A 201 10.46 -14.47 14.26
C GLU A 201 11.31 -13.26 14.62
N LEU A 202 11.53 -13.07 15.93
CA LEU A 202 12.43 -12.04 16.45
C LEU A 202 13.86 -12.55 16.32
N LEU A 203 14.62 -11.98 15.37
CA LEU A 203 15.97 -12.46 15.06
C LEU A 203 17.07 -11.64 15.75
N LEU A 204 16.84 -10.35 15.99
CA LEU A 204 17.73 -9.50 16.76
C LEU A 204 16.93 -8.74 17.81
N ASP A 205 17.37 -8.78 19.07
CA ASP A 205 16.75 -8.04 20.17
C ASP A 205 17.81 -7.39 21.06
N TYR A 206 18.01 -6.11 20.84
CA TYR A 206 18.93 -5.27 21.58
C TYR A 206 18.18 -4.10 22.24
N ARG A 207 17.04 -4.41 22.86
CA ARG A 207 16.25 -3.43 23.60
C ARG A 207 16.78 -3.25 25.01
N ASP A 208 16.59 -2.06 25.55
CA ASP A 208 16.94 -1.66 26.92
C ASP A 208 18.39 -2.01 27.29
N SER A 209 18.64 -2.73 28.37
CA SER A 209 20.00 -3.10 28.80
C SER A 209 20.73 -3.97 27.77
N ASN A 210 20.01 -4.72 26.92
CA ASN A 210 20.61 -5.55 25.87
C ASN A 210 21.32 -4.74 24.79
N ILE A 211 21.12 -3.43 24.72
CA ILE A 211 21.83 -2.57 23.76
C ILE A 211 23.36 -2.64 23.94
N ILE A 212 23.85 -2.89 25.16
CA ILE A 212 25.28 -3.12 25.44
C ILE A 212 25.77 -4.37 24.74
N THR A 213 25.00 -5.46 24.83
CA THR A 213 25.30 -6.71 24.12
C THR A 213 25.28 -6.49 22.61
N GLY A 214 24.28 -5.76 22.10
CA GLY A 214 24.21 -5.36 20.71
C GLY A 214 25.45 -4.56 20.29
N PHE A 215 25.85 -3.60 21.08
CA PHE A 215 27.07 -2.82 20.83
C PHE A 215 28.32 -3.70 20.75
N SER A 216 28.49 -4.64 21.67
CA SER A 216 29.66 -5.54 21.68
C SER A 216 29.70 -6.48 20.49
N LYS A 217 28.55 -7.01 20.05
CA LYS A 217 28.41 -7.95 18.92
C LYS A 217 28.48 -7.30 17.55
N ALA A 218 28.26 -5.98 17.47
CA ALA A 218 28.26 -5.29 16.19
C ALA A 218 29.65 -5.20 15.57
N GLN A 219 29.74 -5.36 14.26
CA GLN A 219 30.90 -4.95 13.48
C GLN A 219 30.97 -3.43 13.48
N LYS A 220 32.15 -2.88 13.83
CA LYS A 220 32.38 -1.43 13.93
C LYS A 220 32.87 -0.89 12.59
N ASN A 221 32.33 0.27 12.19
CA ASN A 221 32.77 1.02 11.03
C ASN A 221 32.79 0.21 9.71
N ALA A 222 31.84 -0.71 9.54
CA ALA A 222 31.59 -1.36 8.26
C ALA A 222 31.02 -0.36 7.26
N ALA A 223 31.46 -0.43 6.02
CA ALA A 223 30.98 0.43 4.96
C ALA A 223 29.52 0.12 4.57
N ILE A 224 28.74 1.16 4.31
CA ILE A 224 27.42 1.08 3.68
C ILE A 224 27.40 1.98 2.45
N ASN A 225 26.92 1.43 1.33
CA ASN A 225 26.97 2.09 0.02
C ASN A 225 25.77 3.02 -0.22
N ASN A 226 25.40 3.86 0.76
CA ASN A 226 24.32 4.82 0.58
C ASN A 226 24.75 6.28 0.57
N ASP A 227 25.96 6.60 1.06
CA ASP A 227 26.45 7.97 1.20
C ASP A 227 27.97 8.02 1.03
N ASN A 228 28.44 8.34 -0.16
CA ASN A 228 29.87 8.44 -0.49
C ASN A 228 30.57 9.62 0.20
N MET A 229 29.79 10.57 0.74
CA MET A 229 30.34 11.75 1.45
C MET A 229 30.57 11.47 2.94
N GLN A 230 30.07 10.35 3.45
CA GLN A 230 30.22 9.94 4.84
C GLN A 230 31.51 9.16 5.04
N LYS A 231 32.31 9.56 6.01
CA LYS A 231 33.54 8.85 6.41
C LYS A 231 33.34 8.16 7.74
N LEU A 232 33.68 6.86 7.80
CA LEU A 232 33.60 6.04 9.00
C LEU A 232 34.88 6.13 9.81
N ASN A 233 35.16 7.31 10.33
CA ASN A 233 36.39 7.66 11.04
C ASN A 233 36.15 8.12 12.48
N SER A 234 34.96 7.94 12.99
CA SER A 234 34.56 8.25 14.36
C SER A 234 34.41 6.97 15.19
N THR A 235 34.33 7.10 16.49
CA THR A 235 34.08 5.97 17.38
C THR A 235 32.78 6.16 18.14
N LEU A 236 32.13 5.05 18.44
CA LEU A 236 30.93 4.98 19.26
C LEU A 236 31.29 4.31 20.60
N ASN A 237 30.56 4.66 21.66
CA ASN A 237 30.62 3.96 22.93
C ASN A 237 29.23 3.82 23.55
N THR A 238 29.16 3.10 24.65
CA THR A 238 27.96 3.01 25.48
C THR A 238 28.05 3.97 26.65
N VAL A 239 26.91 4.55 27.05
CA VAL A 239 26.78 5.46 28.19
C VAL A 239 25.47 5.20 28.91
N ASN A 240 25.46 5.35 30.23
CA ASN A 240 24.22 5.36 31.02
C ASN A 240 23.78 6.81 31.22
N THR A 241 22.59 7.14 30.69
CA THR A 241 21.98 8.47 30.85
C THR A 241 20.51 8.28 31.20
N TRP A 242 20.01 9.01 32.18
CA TRP A 242 18.62 8.91 32.68
C TRP A 242 18.21 7.48 33.09
N GLY A 243 19.15 6.72 33.67
CA GLY A 243 18.92 5.34 34.09
C GLY A 243 18.81 4.32 32.96
N ARG A 244 19.19 4.67 31.74
CA ARG A 244 19.18 3.81 30.55
C ARG A 244 20.55 3.74 29.89
N GLN A 245 20.81 2.59 29.30
CA GLN A 245 21.99 2.39 28.46
C GLN A 245 21.74 2.90 27.05
N HIS A 246 22.69 3.64 26.50
CA HIS A 246 22.63 4.21 25.17
C HIS A 246 23.92 3.99 24.40
N ILE A 247 23.82 3.98 23.07
CA ILE A 247 24.96 4.11 22.18
C ILE A 247 25.03 5.56 21.73
N GLN A 248 26.23 6.16 21.78
CA GLN A 248 26.48 7.54 21.38
C GLN A 248 27.76 7.70 20.57
N LEU A 249 27.91 8.85 19.94
CA LEU A 249 29.18 9.29 19.37
C LEU A 249 30.15 9.58 20.49
N HIS A 250 31.27 8.84 20.52
CA HIS A 250 32.34 9.02 21.54
C HIS A 250 33.41 10.01 21.05
N SER A 251 34.02 9.68 19.92
CA SER A 251 35.01 10.59 19.29
C SER A 251 34.60 10.89 17.88
N ARG A 252 34.64 12.14 17.48
CA ARG A 252 34.38 12.59 16.12
C ARG A 252 35.65 12.50 15.27
N GLY A 253 35.49 12.15 13.99
CA GLY A 253 36.56 12.30 13.02
C GLY A 253 36.88 13.78 12.75
N GLY A 254 38.09 14.04 12.31
CA GLY A 254 38.60 15.40 12.06
C GLY A 254 38.54 15.84 10.58
N THR A 255 37.83 15.14 9.71
CA THR A 255 37.79 15.45 8.27
C THR A 255 36.66 16.38 7.90
N VAL A 256 36.81 17.11 6.79
CA VAL A 256 35.74 17.92 6.22
C VAL A 256 34.59 17.00 5.77
N GLY A 257 33.35 17.43 5.97
CA GLY A 257 32.16 16.68 5.61
C GLY A 257 31.58 15.89 6.77
N ASN A 258 30.86 14.80 6.46
CA ASN A 258 30.20 13.95 7.46
C ASN A 258 31.19 12.93 8.03
N ASN A 259 31.41 12.95 9.34
CA ASN A 259 32.22 11.99 10.07
C ASN A 259 31.33 11.14 10.95
N ALA A 260 31.50 9.83 10.92
CA ALA A 260 30.59 8.93 11.62
C ALA A 260 31.30 7.70 12.20
N GLY A 261 30.71 7.14 13.24
CA GLY A 261 30.90 5.77 13.66
C GLY A 261 29.69 4.94 13.25
N SER A 262 29.91 3.69 12.90
CA SER A 262 28.80 2.77 12.57
C SER A 262 28.88 1.43 13.29
N LEU A 263 27.70 0.84 13.41
CA LEU A 263 27.49 -0.53 13.91
C LEU A 263 26.76 -1.30 12.83
N THR A 264 27.19 -2.51 12.57
CA THR A 264 26.53 -3.41 11.62
C THR A 264 26.27 -4.75 12.29
N TRP A 265 25.04 -5.23 12.19
CA TRP A 265 24.66 -6.59 12.60
C TRP A 265 24.20 -7.36 11.38
N GLU A 266 24.70 -8.57 11.23
CA GLU A 266 24.11 -9.53 10.31
C GLU A 266 22.83 -10.09 10.93
N ILE A 267 21.77 -10.19 10.12
CA ILE A 267 20.52 -10.79 10.54
C ILE A 267 20.73 -12.30 10.59
N PRO A 268 20.54 -12.94 11.76
CA PRO A 268 20.69 -14.38 11.89
C PRO A 268 19.75 -15.16 10.97
N VAL A 269 20.10 -16.40 10.70
CA VAL A 269 19.20 -17.35 10.04
C VAL A 269 17.97 -17.57 10.92
N ASP A 270 16.82 -17.73 10.28
CA ASP A 270 15.59 -18.08 10.99
C ASP A 270 15.57 -19.55 11.44
N SER A 271 14.56 -19.94 12.17
CA SER A 271 14.42 -21.32 12.70
C SER A 271 14.29 -22.39 11.62
N SER A 272 14.00 -22.03 10.37
CA SER A 272 13.98 -22.93 9.20
C SER A 272 15.32 -22.97 8.44
N GLY A 273 16.32 -22.21 8.88
CA GLY A 273 17.60 -22.09 8.20
C GLY A 273 17.58 -21.04 7.05
N GLY A 274 16.52 -20.29 6.91
CA GLY A 274 16.36 -19.27 5.86
C GLY A 274 17.21 -18.03 6.14
N VAL A 275 17.96 -17.57 5.13
CA VAL A 275 18.82 -16.38 5.20
C VAL A 275 18.09 -15.17 4.59
N GLY A 276 18.06 -14.07 5.35
CA GLY A 276 17.47 -12.81 4.94
C GLY A 276 15.94 -12.83 4.82
N SER A 277 15.34 -11.68 4.54
CA SER A 277 13.89 -11.54 4.46
C SER A 277 13.46 -10.55 3.36
N LEU A 278 12.30 -10.81 2.75
CA LEU A 278 11.56 -9.85 1.93
C LEU A 278 10.52 -9.09 2.77
N ASN A 279 10.11 -9.70 3.89
CA ASN A 279 9.10 -9.13 4.78
C ASN A 279 9.69 -9.01 6.18
N ASP A 280 9.83 -7.80 6.66
CA ASP A 280 10.51 -7.54 7.91
C ASP A 280 10.00 -6.30 8.64
N TYR A 281 10.37 -6.23 9.91
CA TYR A 281 10.05 -5.12 10.79
C TYR A 281 11.28 -4.75 11.61
N VAL A 282 11.74 -3.52 11.45
CA VAL A 282 12.82 -2.91 12.22
C VAL A 282 12.22 -1.85 13.13
N TRP A 283 12.39 -2.00 14.41
CA TRP A 283 11.97 -1.01 15.38
C TRP A 283 13.18 -0.54 16.18
N TRP A 284 13.23 0.73 16.48
CA TRP A 284 14.28 1.30 17.34
C TRP A 284 13.75 2.46 18.18
N ARG A 285 14.53 2.81 19.19
CA ARG A 285 14.35 4.01 19.97
C ARG A 285 15.64 4.82 19.97
N GLN A 286 15.50 6.11 19.62
CA GLN A 286 16.57 7.07 19.58
C GLN A 286 16.20 8.34 20.32
N ILE A 287 17.18 9.09 20.76
CA ILE A 287 17.03 10.43 21.33
C ILE A 287 17.82 11.39 20.46
N PHE A 288 17.18 12.46 20.04
CA PHE A 288 17.82 13.47 19.19
C PHE A 288 17.27 14.86 19.51
N TRP A 289 17.98 15.62 20.37
CA TRP A 289 17.62 17.00 20.63
C TRP A 289 18.84 17.90 20.98
N LEU A 290 18.67 19.18 20.74
CA LEU A 290 19.71 20.20 20.73
C LEU A 290 19.80 20.91 22.07
N GLY A 291 21.01 21.10 22.54
CA GLY A 291 21.30 22.06 23.63
C GLY A 291 21.51 23.49 23.14
N ALA A 292 21.84 23.67 21.85
CA ALA A 292 22.04 24.97 21.22
C ALA A 292 21.73 24.93 19.71
N SER A 293 21.33 26.07 19.15
CA SER A 293 20.90 26.20 17.75
C SER A 293 22.01 25.98 16.71
N ASN A 294 23.28 26.06 17.14
CA ASN A 294 24.46 25.87 16.28
C ASN A 294 25.04 24.46 16.35
N GLN A 295 24.31 23.49 16.87
CA GLN A 295 24.73 22.10 16.91
C GLN A 295 24.30 21.35 15.64
N TYR A 296 25.09 20.34 15.26
CA TYR A 296 24.94 19.57 14.02
C TYR A 296 25.23 18.07 14.26
N GLY A 297 24.60 17.20 13.53
CA GLY A 297 24.82 15.76 13.66
C GLY A 297 23.70 14.95 13.02
N PHE A 298 23.84 13.63 13.07
CA PHE A 298 22.85 12.72 12.49
C PHE A 298 22.90 11.33 13.13
N ILE A 299 21.75 10.66 13.05
CA ILE A 299 21.60 9.22 13.28
C ILE A 299 20.97 8.62 12.02
N LYS A 300 21.52 7.53 11.52
CA LYS A 300 20.94 6.76 10.41
C LYS A 300 20.66 5.34 10.86
N ILE A 301 19.51 4.82 10.47
CA ILE A 301 19.16 3.41 10.56
C ILE A 301 18.96 2.92 9.14
N ALA A 302 19.72 1.92 8.73
CA ALA A 302 19.72 1.43 7.36
C ALA A 302 19.65 -0.10 7.32
N VAL A 303 19.07 -0.62 6.26
CA VAL A 303 19.00 -2.04 5.95
C VAL A 303 19.68 -2.30 4.62
N SER A 304 20.51 -3.32 4.55
CA SER A 304 21.19 -3.76 3.34
C SER A 304 20.97 -5.24 3.04
N ASP A 305 21.28 -5.63 1.82
CA ASP A 305 21.38 -7.04 1.42
C ASP A 305 22.65 -7.70 1.99
N ALA A 306 22.88 -8.95 1.64
CA ALA A 306 24.03 -9.73 2.11
C ALA A 306 25.37 -9.16 1.64
N ASP A 307 25.41 -8.54 0.46
CA ASP A 307 26.60 -7.91 -0.11
C ASP A 307 26.87 -6.51 0.44
N GLY A 308 25.97 -5.99 1.30
CA GLY A 308 26.07 -4.65 1.87
C GLY A 308 25.49 -3.55 0.99
N ASN A 309 24.76 -3.90 -0.08
CA ASN A 309 24.07 -2.89 -0.89
C ASN A 309 22.88 -2.33 -0.14
N PHE A 310 22.81 -1.02 -0.07
CA PHE A 310 21.73 -0.31 0.62
C PHE A 310 20.36 -0.61 -0.02
N LEU A 311 19.38 -0.97 0.81
CA LEU A 311 18.01 -1.19 0.38
C LEU A 311 17.11 -0.03 0.77
N TYR A 312 16.96 0.23 2.06
CA TYR A 312 16.14 1.32 2.59
C TYR A 312 16.62 1.71 3.99
N GLY A 313 16.20 2.88 4.43
CA GLY A 313 16.53 3.37 5.76
C GLY A 313 16.03 4.77 6.00
N VAL A 314 16.32 5.27 7.19
CA VAL A 314 15.99 6.62 7.60
C VAL A 314 17.20 7.34 8.18
N GLU A 315 17.21 8.65 8.07
CA GLU A 315 18.15 9.50 8.80
C GLU A 315 17.42 10.58 9.58
N THR A 316 17.85 10.79 10.82
CA THR A 316 17.54 11.98 11.60
C THR A 316 18.72 12.92 11.48
N PHE A 317 18.52 14.10 10.94
CA PHE A 317 19.63 14.96 10.52
C PHE A 317 19.43 16.41 10.96
N LYS A 318 20.49 17.01 11.47
CA LYS A 318 20.59 18.45 11.77
C LYS A 318 21.67 19.09 10.90
N ARG A 319 21.22 19.77 9.81
CA ARG A 319 22.11 20.32 8.76
C ARG A 319 22.41 21.79 8.92
N TYR A 320 21.45 22.59 9.39
CA TYR A 320 21.50 24.04 9.36
C TYR A 320 21.41 24.64 10.77
N ARG A 321 21.83 25.90 10.92
CA ARG A 321 21.64 26.65 12.16
C ARG A 321 20.15 26.84 12.44
N GLY A 322 19.75 26.86 13.70
CA GLY A 322 18.37 26.92 14.14
C GLY A 322 17.95 25.65 14.90
N LEU A 323 16.67 25.44 15.11
CA LEU A 323 16.13 24.28 15.85
C LEU A 323 15.50 23.24 14.92
N GLU A 324 15.35 23.54 13.64
CA GLU A 324 14.79 22.60 12.68
C GLU A 324 15.71 21.40 12.48
N CYS A 325 15.14 20.21 12.58
CA CYS A 325 15.74 18.93 12.30
C CYS A 325 14.92 18.21 11.23
N GLU A 326 15.56 17.31 10.50
CA GLU A 326 14.96 16.52 9.44
C GLU A 326 14.85 15.06 9.87
N TYR A 327 13.79 14.40 9.42
CA TYR A 327 13.66 12.95 9.39
C TYR A 327 13.38 12.53 7.97
N ASN A 328 14.33 11.85 7.36
CA ASN A 328 14.32 11.55 5.94
C ASN A 328 14.23 10.05 5.72
N PHE A 329 13.26 9.61 4.94
CA PHE A 329 13.20 8.25 4.42
C PHE A 329 13.96 8.17 3.11
N MET A 330 14.85 7.21 3.02
CA MET A 330 15.73 6.96 1.88
C MET A 330 15.57 5.52 1.40
N ALA A 331 15.70 5.32 0.11
CA ALA A 331 15.72 3.99 -0.49
C ALA A 331 16.73 3.91 -1.64
N SER A 332 17.14 2.69 -1.97
CA SER A 332 18.07 2.40 -3.06
C SER A 332 17.58 3.03 -4.37
N ASN A 333 18.51 3.57 -5.16
CA ASN A 333 18.25 4.02 -6.52
C ASN A 333 18.57 2.94 -7.58
N GLY A 334 18.85 1.70 -7.13
CA GLY A 334 19.22 0.59 -7.99
C GLY A 334 20.63 0.67 -8.63
N LYS A 335 21.37 1.76 -8.38
CA LYS A 335 22.69 2.07 -8.99
C LYS A 335 23.81 2.26 -7.96
N GLY A 336 23.65 1.65 -6.77
CA GLY A 336 24.62 1.75 -5.68
C GLY A 336 24.52 3.01 -4.82
N GLY A 337 23.54 3.89 -5.09
CA GLY A 337 23.24 5.08 -4.32
C GLY A 337 21.84 5.04 -3.72
N TYR A 338 21.32 6.20 -3.33
CA TYR A 338 19.98 6.33 -2.73
C TYR A 338 19.23 7.55 -3.26
N ASN A 339 17.90 7.50 -3.12
CA ASN A 339 17.00 8.63 -3.32
C ASN A 339 16.38 9.02 -1.98
N PHE A 340 16.19 10.31 -1.75
CA PHE A 340 15.28 10.80 -0.72
C PHE A 340 13.85 10.62 -1.19
N ILE A 341 13.14 9.69 -0.56
CA ILE A 341 11.75 9.36 -0.91
C ILE A 341 10.80 10.33 -0.23
N LYS A 342 11.06 10.61 1.06
CA LYS A 342 10.24 11.52 1.86
C LYS A 342 11.09 12.24 2.91
N ARG A 343 10.81 13.52 3.09
CA ARG A 343 11.40 14.34 4.14
C ARG A 343 10.29 14.88 5.02
N TRP A 344 10.51 14.78 6.33
CA TRP A 344 9.73 15.44 7.38
C TRP A 344 10.64 16.34 8.18
N THR A 345 10.05 17.34 8.84
CA THR A 345 10.77 18.23 9.74
C THR A 345 10.14 18.22 11.12
N PHE A 346 10.97 18.50 12.12
CA PHE A 346 10.56 18.66 13.50
C PHE A 346 11.48 19.67 14.20
N THR A 347 11.05 20.17 15.35
CA THR A 347 11.87 21.09 16.14
C THR A 347 12.67 20.31 17.18
N GLY A 348 14.00 20.35 17.09
CA GLY A 348 14.91 19.56 17.93
C GLY A 348 15.02 20.05 19.39
N THR A 349 13.90 20.30 20.05
CA THR A 349 13.80 20.66 21.48
C THR A 349 13.58 19.40 22.33
N HIS A 350 13.62 19.54 23.65
CA HIS A 350 13.27 18.47 24.60
C HIS A 350 11.76 18.25 24.76
N LEU A 351 10.91 19.11 24.17
CA LEU A 351 9.46 19.10 24.37
C LEU A 351 8.77 18.04 23.50
N ASN A 352 7.88 17.25 24.10
CA ASN A 352 7.18 16.14 23.45
C ASN A 352 6.28 16.53 22.27
N ASN A 353 5.72 17.74 22.31
CA ASN A 353 4.84 18.25 21.25
C ASN A 353 5.60 18.82 20.04
N HIS A 354 6.91 19.01 20.17
CA HIS A 354 7.75 19.57 19.12
C HIS A 354 8.73 18.55 18.52
N ASN A 355 9.04 17.49 19.28
CA ASN A 355 10.08 16.53 18.92
C ASN A 355 9.65 15.09 19.18
N PRO A 356 9.52 14.25 18.13
CA PRO A 356 9.20 12.83 18.29
C PRO A 356 10.35 12.02 18.94
N PHE A 357 11.59 12.54 18.91
CA PHE A 357 12.80 11.85 19.40
C PHE A 357 13.34 12.46 20.70
N ASN A 358 12.47 12.75 21.64
CA ASN A 358 12.84 13.19 22.98
C ASN A 358 13.03 11.99 23.95
N SER A 359 13.44 12.27 25.18
CA SER A 359 13.77 11.24 26.18
C SER A 359 12.57 10.37 26.64
N THR A 360 11.33 10.82 26.43
CA THR A 360 10.11 10.10 26.85
C THR A 360 9.47 9.31 25.72
N ARG A 361 9.77 9.66 24.46
CA ARG A 361 9.30 8.99 23.24
C ARG A 361 10.46 8.31 22.52
N GLY A 362 10.80 8.78 21.36
CA GLY A 362 12.01 8.39 20.63
C GLY A 362 11.88 7.16 19.74
N TRP A 363 10.75 6.46 19.76
CA TRP A 363 10.58 5.27 18.92
C TRP A 363 10.19 5.62 17.48
N SER A 364 10.66 4.78 16.58
CA SER A 364 10.25 4.75 15.19
C SER A 364 10.40 3.33 14.64
N ASP A 365 9.80 3.06 13.49
CA ASP A 365 9.89 1.76 12.85
C ASP A 365 9.80 1.83 11.33
N LEU A 366 10.27 0.75 10.71
CA LEU A 366 10.14 0.45 9.30
C LEU A 366 9.56 -0.94 9.16
N LYS A 367 8.45 -1.08 8.42
CA LYS A 367 7.86 -2.36 8.07
C LYS A 367 7.96 -2.55 6.57
N ARG A 368 8.58 -3.63 6.15
CA ARG A 368 8.77 -3.96 4.74
C ARG A 368 7.89 -5.13 4.32
N ASN A 369 7.32 -5.02 3.14
CA ASN A 369 6.65 -6.10 2.41
C ASN A 369 7.14 -6.04 0.96
N ASP A 370 8.16 -6.84 0.64
CA ASP A 370 8.90 -6.88 -0.61
C ASP A 370 9.35 -5.49 -1.10
N ASP A 371 8.67 -4.91 -2.08
CA ASP A 371 8.96 -3.57 -2.62
C ASP A 371 8.25 -2.43 -1.88
N LYS A 372 7.42 -2.72 -0.87
CA LYS A 372 6.69 -1.71 -0.09
C LYS A 372 7.33 -1.53 1.28
N VAL A 373 7.60 -0.28 1.65
CA VAL A 373 8.13 0.08 2.95
C VAL A 373 7.20 1.08 3.62
N GLN A 374 6.67 0.69 4.78
CA GLN A 374 5.93 1.56 5.68
C GLN A 374 6.90 2.21 6.66
N VAL A 375 6.74 3.49 6.90
CA VAL A 375 7.57 4.28 7.80
C VAL A 375 6.70 4.86 8.90
N TYR A 376 7.05 4.62 10.17
CA TYR A 376 6.41 5.33 11.26
C TYR A 376 6.93 6.77 11.33
N TRP A 377 6.03 7.73 11.27
CA TRP A 377 6.33 9.13 11.49
C TRP A 377 5.28 9.76 12.40
N TRP A 378 5.65 9.94 13.67
CA TRP A 378 4.90 10.70 14.67
C TRP A 378 3.38 10.43 14.69
N GLY A 379 2.99 9.15 14.71
CA GLY A 379 1.60 8.70 14.72
C GLY A 379 0.99 8.41 13.35
N SER A 380 1.75 8.63 12.26
CA SER A 380 1.33 8.25 10.90
C SER A 380 2.20 7.10 10.36
N TYR A 381 1.65 6.36 9.38
CA TYR A 381 2.25 5.17 8.79
C TYR A 381 2.23 5.19 7.25
N PRO A 382 2.83 6.20 6.61
CA PRO A 382 2.89 6.24 5.16
C PRO A 382 3.63 5.03 4.58
N VAL A 383 3.13 4.52 3.44
CA VAL A 383 3.70 3.40 2.69
C VAL A 383 4.25 3.91 1.37
N PHE A 384 5.44 3.45 1.01
CA PHE A 384 6.13 3.82 -0.22
C PHE A 384 6.48 2.57 -1.01
N THR A 385 6.23 2.59 -2.31
CA THR A 385 6.64 1.51 -3.22
C THR A 385 8.01 1.85 -3.81
N ILE A 386 8.96 0.94 -3.67
CA ILE A 386 10.37 1.06 -4.06
C ILE A 386 10.72 -0.10 -4.99
N PRO A 387 10.49 0.01 -6.29
CA PRO A 387 10.70 -1.09 -7.24
C PRO A 387 12.15 -1.62 -7.24
N GLU A 388 13.12 -0.77 -6.90
CA GLU A 388 14.56 -1.09 -6.90
C GLU A 388 14.97 -2.12 -5.86
N ILE A 389 14.13 -2.34 -4.83
CA ILE A 389 14.40 -3.35 -3.78
C ILE A 389 13.57 -4.62 -3.93
N LYS A 390 12.70 -4.69 -4.94
CA LYS A 390 11.84 -5.85 -5.18
C LYS A 390 12.66 -7.12 -5.31
N GLY A 391 12.28 -8.17 -4.56
CA GLY A 391 12.96 -9.46 -4.55
C GLY A 391 14.34 -9.49 -3.88
N LYS A 392 14.86 -8.34 -3.41
CA LYS A 392 16.16 -8.27 -2.72
C LYS A 392 15.96 -8.47 -1.23
N LYS A 393 16.61 -9.47 -0.64
CA LYS A 393 16.46 -9.82 0.78
C LYS A 393 17.22 -8.87 1.69
N SER A 394 16.60 -8.41 2.76
CA SER A 394 17.26 -7.75 3.90
C SER A 394 18.14 -8.75 4.62
N ALA A 395 19.42 -8.43 4.83
CA ALA A 395 20.38 -9.33 5.48
C ALA A 395 21.22 -8.67 6.56
N LYS A 396 21.33 -7.33 6.59
CA LYS A 396 22.11 -6.58 7.57
C LYS A 396 21.36 -5.33 8.01
N ILE A 397 21.57 -4.96 9.29
CA ILE A 397 21.12 -3.70 9.86
C ILE A 397 22.33 -2.84 10.20
N HIS A 398 22.25 -1.58 9.87
CA HIS A 398 23.30 -0.60 10.13
C HIS A 398 22.75 0.56 10.95
N VAL A 399 23.52 0.96 11.96
CA VAL A 399 23.30 2.19 12.70
C VAL A 399 24.52 3.08 12.53
N THR A 400 24.30 4.33 12.16
CA THR A 400 25.37 5.30 11.99
C THR A 400 25.06 6.52 12.83
N ILE A 401 26.00 6.96 13.65
CA ILE A 401 25.91 8.18 14.44
C ILE A 401 27.10 9.08 14.08
N GLY A 402 26.81 10.33 13.69
CA GLY A 402 27.84 11.17 13.13
C GLY A 402 27.74 12.66 13.41
N SER A 403 28.80 13.36 13.03
CA SER A 403 29.01 14.79 13.16
C SER A 403 29.37 15.42 11.83
N ILE A 404 29.34 16.73 11.74
CA ILE A 404 29.67 17.49 10.52
C ILE A 404 30.96 18.32 10.78
N GLY A 405 32.05 17.87 10.19
CA GLY A 405 33.34 18.51 10.28
C GLY A 405 33.73 18.89 11.74
N ASN A 406 34.17 20.12 11.97
CA ASN A 406 34.50 20.64 13.30
C ASN A 406 33.33 21.36 13.99
N LYS A 407 32.10 21.26 13.46
CA LYS A 407 30.94 21.95 14.04
C LYS A 407 30.56 21.33 15.40
N PRO A 408 29.96 22.11 16.32
CA PRO A 408 29.44 21.56 17.57
C PRO A 408 28.45 20.40 17.32
N VAL A 409 28.61 19.35 18.10
CA VAL A 409 27.76 18.14 17.94
C VAL A 409 26.45 18.32 18.71
N VAL A 410 25.38 17.71 18.23
CA VAL A 410 24.09 17.60 18.92
C VAL A 410 24.30 17.07 20.34
N SER A 411 23.77 17.74 21.35
CA SER A 411 24.00 17.41 22.76
C SER A 411 23.47 16.04 23.16
N HIS A 412 22.31 15.67 22.62
CA HIS A 412 21.66 14.44 22.95
C HIS A 412 21.35 13.68 21.63
N MET A 413 22.18 12.74 21.30
CA MET A 413 22.15 11.96 20.08
C MET A 413 22.50 10.52 20.42
N TYR A 414 21.46 9.73 20.73
CA TYR A 414 21.59 8.41 21.32
C TYR A 414 20.69 7.39 20.62
N LEU A 415 21.15 6.13 20.59
CA LEU A 415 20.32 4.96 20.31
C LEU A 415 20.25 4.11 21.59
N ASP A 416 19.05 3.81 22.10
CA ASP A 416 18.90 3.02 23.33
C ASP A 416 18.26 1.67 23.11
N SER A 417 17.65 1.41 21.97
CA SER A 417 17.00 0.15 21.67
C SER A 417 16.91 -0.08 20.17
N ILE A 418 17.08 -1.32 19.74
CA ILE A 418 16.82 -1.74 18.37
C ILE A 418 16.46 -3.22 18.36
N PHE A 419 15.46 -3.61 17.55
CA PHE A 419 15.21 -5.01 17.25
C PHE A 419 14.83 -5.21 15.76
N TYR A 420 15.01 -6.44 15.32
CA TYR A 420 14.61 -6.90 14.00
C TYR A 420 13.76 -8.16 14.10
N ARG A 421 12.64 -8.15 13.42
CA ARG A 421 11.73 -9.28 13.29
C ARG A 421 11.54 -9.60 11.80
N LYS A 422 11.69 -10.87 11.47
CA LYS A 422 11.32 -11.43 10.17
C LYS A 422 9.84 -11.79 10.20
N ASP A 423 9.09 -11.36 9.20
CA ASP A 423 7.70 -11.78 8.98
C ASP A 423 7.70 -12.84 7.87
N PHE A 424 7.13 -14.03 8.13
CA PHE A 424 7.11 -15.12 7.15
C PHE A 424 5.98 -15.00 6.15
N VAL A 425 4.93 -14.26 6.52
CA VAL A 425 3.76 -14.04 5.68
C VAL A 425 3.56 -12.55 5.49
N SER A 426 3.34 -12.12 4.24
CA SER A 426 2.85 -10.79 3.91
C SER A 426 1.40 -10.68 4.36
N VAL A 427 1.15 -10.48 5.65
CA VAL A 427 -0.23 -10.49 6.17
C VAL A 427 -0.78 -9.09 6.18
N THR A 428 -1.74 -8.85 5.33
CA THR A 428 -2.67 -7.73 5.46
C THR A 428 -3.88 -8.06 6.32
N LYS A 429 -4.13 -9.34 6.65
CA LYS A 429 -5.21 -9.80 7.56
C LYS A 429 -4.71 -10.95 8.45
N ASN A 430 -5.25 -11.09 9.67
CA ASN A 430 -5.11 -12.29 10.50
C ASN A 430 -5.82 -13.45 9.77
N ILE A 431 -5.04 -14.24 9.03
CA ILE A 431 -5.52 -15.48 8.43
C ILE A 431 -5.40 -16.54 9.53
N PRO A 432 -6.47 -17.23 9.88
CA PRO A 432 -6.40 -18.30 10.86
C PRO A 432 -5.45 -19.39 10.36
N ASN A 433 -4.64 -19.96 11.25
CA ASN A 433 -3.69 -21.02 10.92
C ASN A 433 -4.40 -22.30 10.43
N ARG A 434 -5.69 -22.44 10.78
CA ARG A 434 -6.54 -23.55 10.37
C ARG A 434 -7.96 -23.09 10.20
N PHE A 435 -8.60 -23.68 9.21
CA PHE A 435 -10.03 -23.54 8.98
C PHE A 435 -10.76 -24.65 9.72
N ALA A 436 -11.62 -24.29 10.66
CA ALA A 436 -12.41 -25.24 11.43
C ALA A 436 -13.45 -25.97 10.56
N ILE A 437 -13.81 -27.17 10.96
CA ILE A 437 -14.90 -27.92 10.33
C ILE A 437 -16.19 -27.08 10.30
N GLY A 438 -16.82 -26.97 9.14
CA GLY A 438 -18.03 -26.19 8.92
C GLY A 438 -17.82 -24.71 8.67
N SER A 439 -16.58 -24.18 8.77
CA SER A 439 -16.29 -22.80 8.40
C SER A 439 -16.40 -22.59 6.88
N ASN A 440 -16.75 -21.39 6.49
CA ASN A 440 -16.74 -20.95 5.10
C ASN A 440 -15.65 -19.90 4.91
N VAL A 441 -14.96 -19.99 3.79
CA VAL A 441 -14.06 -18.93 3.30
C VAL A 441 -14.62 -18.47 1.96
N VAL A 442 -14.88 -17.19 1.85
CA VAL A 442 -15.32 -16.56 0.61
C VAL A 442 -14.17 -15.74 0.04
N ILE A 443 -13.75 -16.09 -1.16
CA ILE A 443 -12.69 -15.39 -1.89
C ILE A 443 -13.37 -14.64 -3.03
N ASN A 444 -13.42 -13.34 -2.92
CA ASN A 444 -13.94 -12.46 -3.96
C ASN A 444 -12.76 -11.93 -4.79
N SER A 445 -12.61 -12.42 -6.00
CA SER A 445 -11.52 -12.02 -6.88
C SER A 445 -11.81 -10.74 -7.67
N GLU A 446 -12.96 -10.09 -7.48
CA GLU A 446 -13.29 -8.80 -8.07
C GLU A 446 -12.70 -7.65 -7.25
N ASP A 447 -12.77 -7.74 -5.93
CA ASP A 447 -12.31 -6.71 -4.99
C ASP A 447 -11.10 -7.14 -4.15
N ASP A 448 -10.50 -8.30 -4.46
CA ASP A 448 -9.37 -8.90 -3.74
C ASP A 448 -9.63 -9.08 -2.23
N THR A 449 -10.88 -9.37 -1.85
CA THR A 449 -11.26 -9.58 -0.45
C THR A 449 -11.44 -11.06 -0.10
N ILE A 450 -11.15 -11.37 1.18
CA ILE A 450 -11.34 -12.69 1.77
C ILE A 450 -12.10 -12.50 3.08
N TYR A 451 -13.19 -13.25 3.29
CA TYR A 451 -14.02 -13.20 4.50
C TYR A 451 -14.70 -14.55 4.77
#